data_e86dbe8a42e70d395d52e36706b97418
#
_entry.id   e86dbe8a42e70d395d52e36706b97418
#
_cell.length_a   1.000
_cell.length_b   1.000
_cell.length_c   1.000
_cell.angle_alpha   90.00
_cell.angle_beta   90.00
_cell.angle_gamma   90.00
#
_symmetry.space_group_name_H-M   'P 1'
#
loop_
_entity.id
_entity.type
_entity.pdbx_description
1 polymer ?
#
loop_
_entity_poly.entity_id
_entity_poly.type
_entity_poly.pdbx_seq_one_letter_code
_entity_poly.pdbx_strand_id
1 'polypeptide(L)'
;MKVVVIYYSRSGTVKKMANIIGEYIKKEGIAIKVVSVENILPKDLLDYDGIIVGSPTYYGSMAGEIKRLFDDTVTFHGDLDGKIGGAFSSSANLGGGNETTILSILEAMFIHGMVIQGDPIGDHYGPVALEKVDRRCENNCKRFAQRFSSLLKMLKG
;
A
#
# COMPACT_ATOMS: atom_id res chain seq x y z
N MET A 1 17.05 -5.88 0.21
CA MET A 1 15.64 -5.58 -0.13
C MET A 1 15.21 -4.31 0.58
N LYS A 2 14.52 -3.42 -0.15
CA LYS A 2 14.01 -2.14 0.37
C LYS A 2 12.53 -2.02 0.04
N VAL A 3 11.72 -1.58 0.99
CA VAL A 3 10.28 -1.34 0.83
C VAL A 3 9.95 0.09 1.18
N VAL A 4 8.99 0.67 0.47
CA VAL A 4 8.37 1.94 0.85
C VAL A 4 6.88 1.74 1.13
N VAL A 5 6.39 2.33 2.21
CA VAL A 5 4.95 2.49 2.49
C VAL A 5 4.61 3.96 2.30
N ILE A 6 3.84 4.24 1.28
CA ILE A 6 3.40 5.59 0.91
C ILE A 6 1.94 5.75 1.34
N TYR A 7 1.60 6.87 1.93
CA TYR A 7 0.23 7.12 2.35
C TYR A 7 -0.19 8.56 2.12
N TYR A 8 -1.51 8.75 1.92
CA TYR A 8 -2.18 10.02 2.13
C TYR A 8 -3.12 9.88 3.34
N SER A 9 -3.18 10.89 4.21
CA SER A 9 -4.03 10.79 5.41
C SER A 9 -4.44 12.16 5.93
N ARG A 10 -5.74 12.45 5.99
CA ARG A 10 -6.29 13.68 6.59
C ARG A 10 -6.60 13.51 8.07
N SER A 11 -7.23 12.39 8.44
CA SER A 11 -7.66 12.11 9.83
C SER A 11 -6.62 11.39 10.68
N GLY A 12 -5.55 10.88 10.06
CA GLY A 12 -4.52 10.10 10.74
C GLY A 12 -4.72 8.57 10.70
N THR A 13 -5.89 8.08 10.28
CA THR A 13 -6.18 6.63 10.25
C THR A 13 -5.25 5.88 9.30
N VAL A 14 -5.14 6.33 8.04
CA VAL A 14 -4.26 5.71 7.03
C VAL A 14 -2.79 5.81 7.45
N LYS A 15 -2.37 6.94 8.04
CA LYS A 15 -1.01 7.09 8.60
C LYS A 15 -0.73 6.06 9.70
N LYS A 16 -1.70 5.83 10.60
CA LYS A 16 -1.55 4.81 11.66
C LYS A 16 -1.40 3.41 11.07
N MET A 17 -2.21 3.06 10.06
CA MET A 17 -2.07 1.78 9.34
C MET A 17 -0.69 1.65 8.67
N ALA A 18 -0.23 2.70 7.98
CA ALA A 18 1.09 2.73 7.34
C ALA A 18 2.23 2.44 8.33
N ASN A 19 2.17 3.06 9.51
CA ASN A 19 3.16 2.85 10.56
C ASN A 19 3.15 1.40 11.08
N ILE A 20 1.97 0.82 11.29
CA ILE A 20 1.83 -0.59 11.73
C ILE A 20 2.44 -1.52 10.67
N ILE A 21 2.08 -1.35 9.40
CA ILE A 21 2.61 -2.16 8.29
C ILE A 21 4.14 -2.03 8.24
N GLY A 22 4.66 -0.80 8.30
CA GLY A 22 6.10 -0.53 8.27
C GLY A 22 6.85 -1.17 9.44
N GLU A 23 6.27 -1.11 10.65
CA GLU A 23 6.84 -1.74 11.84
C GLU A 23 6.97 -3.27 11.68
N TYR A 24 5.93 -3.94 11.16
CA TYR A 24 5.97 -5.39 10.95
C TYR A 24 6.89 -5.80 9.80
N ILE A 25 7.01 -5.02 8.72
CA ILE A 25 8.00 -5.25 7.67
C ILE A 25 9.43 -5.12 8.23
N LYS A 26 9.67 -4.12 9.09
CA LYS A 26 10.97 -3.95 9.77
C LYS A 26 11.32 -5.16 10.65
N LYS A 27 10.34 -5.72 11.37
CA LYS A 27 10.53 -6.94 12.17
C LYS A 27 10.91 -8.16 11.33
N GLU A 28 10.55 -8.17 10.05
CA GLU A 28 10.96 -9.20 9.08
C GLU A 28 12.39 -9.00 8.52
N GLY A 29 13.12 -7.99 9.00
CA GLY A 29 14.52 -7.71 8.62
C GLY A 29 14.66 -6.98 7.28
N ILE A 30 13.61 -6.34 6.78
CA ILE A 30 13.60 -5.61 5.51
C ILE A 30 13.77 -4.12 5.77
N ALA A 31 14.61 -3.44 4.98
CA ALA A 31 14.77 -2.00 5.05
C ALA A 31 13.47 -1.32 4.59
N ILE A 32 12.96 -0.41 5.42
CA ILE A 32 11.63 0.20 5.23
C ILE A 32 11.66 1.72 5.36
N LYS A 33 10.95 2.42 4.48
CA LYS A 33 10.61 3.83 4.60
C LYS A 33 9.07 3.96 4.66
N VAL A 34 8.57 4.69 5.64
CA VAL A 34 7.15 5.08 5.72
C VAL A 34 7.08 6.58 5.50
N VAL A 35 6.30 7.03 4.51
CA VAL A 35 6.33 8.41 4.06
C VAL A 35 4.96 8.87 3.54
N SER A 36 4.60 10.14 3.81
CA SER A 36 3.45 10.78 3.15
C SER A 36 3.74 10.96 1.66
N VAL A 37 2.69 10.82 0.83
CA VAL A 37 2.79 11.05 -0.62
C VAL A 37 3.32 12.45 -0.98
N GLU A 38 3.12 13.42 -0.10
CA GLU A 38 3.60 14.79 -0.27
C GLU A 38 5.13 14.92 -0.13
N ASN A 39 5.79 13.91 0.43
CA ASN A 39 7.23 13.92 0.76
C ASN A 39 8.03 12.84 0.01
N ILE A 40 7.51 12.34 -1.11
CA ILE A 40 8.18 11.39 -1.98
C ILE A 40 8.06 11.85 -3.44
N LEU A 41 9.12 11.72 -4.21
CA LEU A 41 9.08 11.99 -5.63
C LEU A 41 8.76 10.69 -6.41
N PRO A 42 8.07 10.78 -7.57
CA PRO A 42 7.79 9.60 -8.39
C PRO A 42 9.03 8.76 -8.70
N LYS A 43 10.15 9.39 -9.03
CA LYS A 43 11.42 8.69 -9.33
C LYS A 43 12.00 7.90 -8.16
N ASP A 44 11.69 8.29 -6.91
CA ASP A 44 12.17 7.56 -5.73
C ASP A 44 11.63 6.11 -5.70
N LEU A 45 10.50 5.83 -6.39
CA LEU A 45 9.92 4.50 -6.49
C LEU A 45 10.86 3.48 -7.13
N LEU A 46 11.77 3.93 -7.99
CA LEU A 46 12.74 3.08 -8.66
C LEU A 46 13.73 2.42 -7.68
N ASP A 47 13.98 3.03 -6.52
CA ASP A 47 14.95 2.57 -5.52
C ASP A 47 14.43 1.43 -4.63
N TYR A 48 13.15 1.06 -4.74
CA TYR A 48 12.52 0.06 -3.88
C TYR A 48 12.18 -1.22 -4.64
N ASP A 49 12.29 -2.35 -3.95
CA ASP A 49 11.88 -3.67 -4.44
C ASP A 49 10.39 -3.91 -4.22
N GLY A 50 9.81 -3.24 -3.21
CA GLY A 50 8.40 -3.32 -2.85
C GLY A 50 7.80 -1.95 -2.56
N ILE A 51 6.57 -1.72 -3.04
CA ILE A 51 5.85 -0.46 -2.92
C ILE A 51 4.45 -0.76 -2.37
N ILE A 52 4.15 -0.20 -1.20
CA ILE A 52 2.84 -0.33 -0.57
C ILE A 52 2.21 1.06 -0.52
N VAL A 53 0.95 1.18 -0.95
CA VAL A 53 0.25 2.47 -1.02
C VAL A 53 -1.04 2.43 -0.22
N GLY A 54 -1.22 3.42 0.64
CA GLY A 54 -2.43 3.61 1.44
C GLY A 54 -3.16 4.90 1.11
N SER A 55 -4.48 4.80 1.00
CA SER A 55 -5.36 5.94 0.73
C SER A 55 -6.63 5.89 1.57
N PRO A 56 -7.15 7.04 2.04
CA PRO A 56 -8.55 7.11 2.43
C PRO A 56 -9.43 6.89 1.21
N THR A 57 -10.68 6.51 1.47
CA THR A 57 -11.70 6.37 0.42
C THR A 57 -12.36 7.72 0.15
N TYR A 58 -12.19 8.22 -1.07
CA TYR A 58 -12.87 9.42 -1.54
C TYR A 58 -13.72 9.06 -2.76
N TYR A 59 -15.06 9.07 -2.56
CA TYR A 59 -16.02 8.67 -3.60
C TYR A 59 -15.69 7.32 -4.25
N GLY A 60 -15.34 6.32 -3.41
CA GLY A 60 -15.07 4.95 -3.84
C GLY A 60 -13.73 4.73 -4.51
N SER A 61 -12.81 5.70 -4.47
CA SER A 61 -11.50 5.62 -5.14
C SER A 61 -10.39 6.22 -4.29
N MET A 62 -9.14 6.06 -4.75
CA MET A 62 -7.97 6.65 -4.11
C MET A 62 -8.05 8.19 -4.10
N ALA A 63 -7.40 8.81 -3.11
CA ALA A 63 -7.23 10.25 -3.06
C ALA A 63 -6.48 10.79 -4.29
N GLY A 64 -6.81 12.00 -4.71
CA GLY A 64 -6.20 12.63 -5.89
C GLY A 64 -4.68 12.76 -5.79
N GLU A 65 -4.15 12.94 -4.56
CA GLU A 65 -2.73 13.00 -4.28
C GLU A 65 -2.02 11.68 -4.61
N ILE A 66 -2.64 10.54 -4.31
CA ILE A 66 -2.13 9.21 -4.66
C ILE A 66 -2.22 8.99 -6.18
N LYS A 67 -3.37 9.37 -6.79
CA LYS A 67 -3.55 9.24 -8.24
C LYS A 67 -2.50 10.07 -9.00
N ARG A 68 -2.22 11.29 -8.54
CA ARG A 68 -1.19 12.15 -9.15
C ARG A 68 0.19 11.51 -9.08
N LEU A 69 0.56 10.88 -7.95
CA LEU A 69 1.83 10.15 -7.86
C LEU A 69 1.95 9.12 -8.99
N PHE A 70 0.90 8.31 -9.24
CA PHE A 70 0.91 7.34 -10.34
C PHE A 70 0.93 8.01 -11.72
N ASP A 71 0.16 9.08 -11.93
CA ASP A 71 0.16 9.79 -13.21
C ASP A 71 1.54 10.34 -13.56
N ASP A 72 2.27 10.85 -12.58
CA ASP A 72 3.60 11.43 -12.75
C ASP A 72 4.68 10.35 -13.03
N THR A 73 4.39 9.05 -12.83
CA THR A 73 5.31 7.94 -13.17
C THR A 73 5.39 7.65 -14.68
N VAL A 74 4.55 8.27 -15.49
CA VAL A 74 4.53 8.05 -16.95
C VAL A 74 5.91 8.20 -17.61
N THR A 75 6.78 9.05 -17.07
CA THR A 75 8.11 9.31 -17.62
C THR A 75 9.09 8.13 -17.54
N PHE A 76 8.78 7.12 -16.72
CA PHE A 76 9.53 5.88 -16.56
C PHE A 76 8.60 4.66 -16.56
N HIS A 77 7.55 4.72 -17.37
CA HIS A 77 6.61 3.61 -17.54
C HIS A 77 7.36 2.32 -17.94
N GLY A 78 7.07 1.22 -17.22
CA GLY A 78 7.73 -0.07 -17.39
C GLY A 78 8.89 -0.34 -16.43
N ASP A 79 9.48 0.67 -15.79
CA ASP A 79 10.63 0.49 -14.91
C ASP A 79 10.25 -0.05 -13.50
N LEU A 80 8.95 -0.14 -13.22
CA LEU A 80 8.45 -0.79 -12.00
C LEU A 80 8.04 -2.27 -12.22
N ASP A 81 8.24 -2.80 -13.42
CA ASP A 81 7.90 -4.19 -13.75
C ASP A 81 8.59 -5.19 -12.82
N GLY A 82 7.85 -6.19 -12.34
CA GLY A 82 8.30 -7.22 -11.42
C GLY A 82 8.62 -6.75 -9.99
N LYS A 83 8.39 -5.47 -9.64
CA LYS A 83 8.39 -5.02 -8.24
C LYS A 83 7.11 -5.50 -7.53
N ILE A 84 7.17 -5.65 -6.22
CA ILE A 84 6.01 -6.12 -5.46
C ILE A 84 5.16 -4.94 -5.03
N GLY A 85 3.87 -5.03 -5.32
CA GLY A 85 2.87 -4.04 -4.97
C GLY A 85 1.92 -4.51 -3.88
N GLY A 86 1.35 -3.56 -3.15
CA GLY A 86 0.28 -3.80 -2.21
C GLY A 86 -0.44 -2.52 -1.83
N ALA A 87 -1.68 -2.64 -1.38
CA ALA A 87 -2.50 -1.48 -1.05
C ALA A 87 -3.29 -1.69 0.25
N PHE A 88 -3.69 -0.58 0.87
CA PHE A 88 -4.58 -0.56 2.04
C PHE A 88 -5.42 0.72 2.03
N SER A 89 -6.56 0.69 2.72
CA SER A 89 -7.42 1.87 2.76
C SER A 89 -8.20 2.04 4.06
N SER A 90 -8.84 3.18 4.21
CA SER A 90 -9.85 3.43 5.24
C SER A 90 -11.10 4.03 4.62
N SER A 91 -12.26 3.74 5.22
CA SER A 91 -13.54 4.36 4.88
C SER A 91 -14.31 4.73 6.14
N ALA A 92 -15.27 5.65 6.02
CA ALA A 92 -16.14 6.03 7.13
C ALA A 92 -17.16 4.95 7.49
N ASN A 93 -17.60 4.16 6.49
CA ASN A 93 -18.68 3.19 6.66
C ASN A 93 -18.29 1.81 6.16
N LEU A 94 -18.93 0.79 6.72
CA LEU A 94 -18.97 -0.54 6.12
C LEU A 94 -19.65 -0.45 4.75
N GLY A 95 -19.06 -1.06 3.72
CA GLY A 95 -19.54 -0.92 2.34
C GLY A 95 -19.35 0.48 1.77
N GLY A 96 -18.50 1.31 2.37
CA GLY A 96 -18.26 2.70 1.99
C GLY A 96 -17.23 2.91 0.88
N GLY A 97 -16.86 1.85 0.13
CA GLY A 97 -15.93 1.95 -1.00
C GLY A 97 -14.47 1.72 -0.65
N ASN A 98 -14.17 1.11 0.50
CA ASN A 98 -12.79 0.81 0.89
C ASN A 98 -12.13 -0.22 -0.02
N GLU A 99 -12.84 -1.27 -0.45
CA GLU A 99 -12.33 -2.27 -1.38
C GLU A 99 -12.11 -1.69 -2.78
N THR A 100 -13.05 -0.88 -3.29
CA THR A 100 -12.88 -0.21 -4.59
C THR A 100 -11.73 0.79 -4.58
N THR A 101 -11.46 1.43 -3.44
CA THR A 101 -10.29 2.29 -3.25
C THR A 101 -8.99 1.48 -3.36
N ILE A 102 -8.90 0.33 -2.68
CA ILE A 102 -7.74 -0.56 -2.83
C ILE A 102 -7.60 -1.02 -4.28
N LEU A 103 -8.68 -1.46 -4.92
CA LEU A 103 -8.66 -1.91 -6.31
C LEU A 103 -8.18 -0.80 -7.26
N SER A 104 -8.60 0.45 -7.07
CA SER A 104 -8.12 1.56 -7.90
C SER A 104 -6.60 1.78 -7.80
N ILE A 105 -5.99 1.52 -6.63
CA ILE A 105 -4.54 1.54 -6.45
C ILE A 105 -3.88 0.35 -7.14
N LEU A 106 -4.44 -0.85 -6.95
CA LEU A 106 -3.90 -2.09 -7.54
C LEU A 106 -3.98 -2.07 -9.07
N GLU A 107 -5.03 -1.49 -9.67
CA GLU A 107 -5.14 -1.30 -11.11
C GLU A 107 -3.97 -0.47 -11.66
N ALA A 108 -3.60 0.63 -11.00
CA ALA A 108 -2.43 1.41 -11.40
C ALA A 108 -1.12 0.60 -11.27
N MET A 109 -0.99 -0.23 -10.22
CA MET A 109 0.16 -1.11 -10.05
C MET A 109 0.23 -2.22 -11.12
N PHE A 110 -0.92 -2.79 -11.52
CA PHE A 110 -0.97 -3.78 -12.63
C PHE A 110 -0.52 -3.19 -13.96
N ILE A 111 -0.88 -1.93 -14.26
CA ILE A 111 -0.40 -1.25 -15.47
C ILE A 111 1.12 -1.11 -15.48
N HIS A 112 1.75 -1.00 -14.31
CA HIS A 112 3.20 -1.00 -14.15
C HIS A 112 3.86 -2.39 -14.21
N GLY A 113 3.09 -3.48 -14.36
CA GLY A 113 3.63 -4.84 -14.33
C GLY A 113 4.03 -5.35 -12.94
N MET A 114 3.54 -4.71 -11.87
CA MET A 114 3.88 -5.09 -10.51
C MET A 114 3.21 -6.41 -10.10
N VAL A 115 3.87 -7.16 -9.23
CA VAL A 115 3.36 -8.43 -8.67
C VAL A 115 2.53 -8.15 -7.43
N ILE A 116 1.28 -8.59 -7.43
CA ILE A 116 0.33 -8.40 -6.32
C ILE A 116 -0.08 -9.75 -5.75
N GLN A 117 -0.15 -9.85 -4.42
CA GLN A 117 -0.65 -11.04 -3.74
C GLN A 117 -1.89 -10.72 -2.91
N GLY A 118 -2.99 -11.41 -3.18
CA GLY A 118 -4.20 -11.37 -2.36
C GLY A 118 -4.08 -12.19 -1.08
N ASP A 119 -5.03 -12.07 -0.16
CA ASP A 119 -5.11 -12.86 1.07
C ASP A 119 -6.41 -13.69 1.10
N PRO A 120 -6.33 -15.03 1.17
CA PRO A 120 -7.55 -15.86 1.20
C PRO A 120 -8.25 -15.90 2.57
N ILE A 121 -7.65 -15.33 3.63
CA ILE A 121 -8.15 -15.42 5.01
C ILE A 121 -8.52 -14.05 5.57
N GLY A 122 -7.67 -13.03 5.39
CA GLY A 122 -7.87 -11.69 5.92
C GLY A 122 -8.70 -10.79 4.99
N ASP A 123 -8.44 -9.51 5.01
CA ASP A 123 -8.98 -8.56 4.03
C ASP A 123 -8.37 -8.89 2.65
N HIS A 124 -9.18 -9.44 1.74
CA HIS A 124 -8.71 -10.14 0.54
C HIS A 124 -7.84 -9.29 -0.39
N TYR A 125 -8.17 -8.02 -0.54
CA TYR A 125 -7.45 -7.10 -1.44
C TYR A 125 -6.34 -6.32 -0.72
N GLY A 126 -6.42 -6.24 0.61
CA GLY A 126 -5.52 -5.49 1.48
C GLY A 126 -6.22 -4.94 2.72
N PRO A 127 -5.48 -4.53 3.75
CA PRO A 127 -6.06 -4.09 5.02
C PRO A 127 -7.02 -2.91 4.90
N VAL A 128 -8.11 -2.97 5.64
CA VAL A 128 -9.14 -1.94 5.69
C VAL A 128 -9.37 -1.47 7.14
N ALA A 129 -9.43 -0.16 7.36
CA ALA A 129 -9.95 0.44 8.59
C ALA A 129 -11.33 1.05 8.35
N LEU A 130 -12.24 0.88 9.30
CA LEU A 130 -13.52 1.59 9.36
C LEU A 130 -13.40 2.70 10.40
N GLU A 131 -13.47 3.96 9.95
CA GLU A 131 -13.24 5.19 10.74
C GLU A 131 -11.87 5.24 11.43
N LYS A 132 -11.53 4.24 12.23
CA LYS A 132 -10.30 4.15 13.02
C LYS A 132 -9.68 2.76 12.95
N VAL A 133 -8.41 2.69 13.30
CA VAL A 133 -7.71 1.40 13.44
C VAL A 133 -8.18 0.72 14.72
N ASP A 134 -8.91 -0.38 14.56
CA ASP A 134 -9.30 -1.31 15.61
C ASP A 134 -8.40 -2.54 15.62
N ARG A 135 -8.65 -3.47 16.57
CA ARG A 135 -7.86 -4.71 16.71
C ARG A 135 -7.91 -5.59 15.46
N ARG A 136 -9.05 -5.64 14.76
CA ARG A 136 -9.19 -6.41 13.51
C ARG A 136 -8.28 -5.83 12.43
N CYS A 137 -8.36 -4.52 12.23
CA CYS A 137 -7.53 -3.80 11.26
C CYS A 137 -6.04 -3.97 11.57
N GLU A 138 -5.64 -3.85 12.85
CA GLU A 138 -4.25 -4.05 13.28
C GLU A 138 -3.75 -5.45 12.95
N ASN A 139 -4.54 -6.49 13.23
CA ASN A 139 -4.21 -7.88 12.89
C ASN A 139 -4.07 -8.09 11.38
N ASN A 140 -4.96 -7.48 10.57
CA ASN A 140 -4.87 -7.55 9.12
C ASN A 140 -3.65 -6.79 8.58
N CYS A 141 -3.30 -5.63 9.13
CA CYS A 141 -2.06 -4.92 8.79
C CYS A 141 -0.81 -5.76 9.07
N LYS A 142 -0.75 -6.40 10.25
CA LYS A 142 0.33 -7.33 10.61
C LYS A 142 0.43 -8.50 9.63
N ARG A 143 -0.69 -9.18 9.39
CA ARG A 143 -0.74 -10.32 8.47
C ARG A 143 -0.34 -9.93 7.05
N PHE A 144 -0.83 -8.81 6.57
CA PHE A 144 -0.45 -8.26 5.27
C PHE A 144 1.05 -8.01 5.17
N ALA A 145 1.65 -7.35 6.16
CA ALA A 145 3.09 -7.07 6.19
C ALA A 145 3.92 -8.36 6.17
N GLN A 146 3.52 -9.40 6.91
CA GLN A 146 4.20 -10.70 6.94
C GLN A 146 4.12 -11.41 5.58
N ARG A 147 2.93 -11.43 4.94
CA ARG A 147 2.73 -12.05 3.61
C ARG A 147 3.50 -11.31 2.53
N PHE A 148 3.44 -9.97 2.54
CA PHE A 148 4.21 -9.12 1.63
C PHE A 148 5.72 -9.38 1.76
N SER A 149 6.23 -9.43 2.99
CA SER A 149 7.63 -9.71 3.26
C SER A 149 8.05 -11.11 2.80
N SER A 150 7.19 -12.12 2.98
CA SER A 150 7.45 -13.49 2.52
C SER A 150 7.54 -13.56 1.00
N LEU A 151 6.60 -12.91 0.29
CA LEU A 151 6.62 -12.85 -1.17
C LEU A 151 7.88 -12.13 -1.67
N LEU A 152 8.25 -11.01 -1.03
CA LEU A 152 9.44 -10.25 -1.39
C LEU A 152 10.72 -11.10 -1.24
N LYS A 153 10.85 -11.82 -0.13
CA LYS A 153 11.98 -12.73 0.13
C LYS A 153 12.05 -13.86 -0.90
N MET A 154 10.88 -14.38 -1.32
CA MET A 154 10.81 -15.46 -2.32
C MET A 154 11.25 -15.02 -3.71
N LEU A 155 10.92 -13.79 -4.12
CA LEU A 155 11.18 -13.30 -5.48
C LEU A 155 12.50 -12.53 -5.63
N LYS A 156 13.05 -12.01 -4.54
CA LYS A 156 14.25 -11.14 -4.56
C LYS A 156 15.36 -11.62 -3.63
N GLY A 157 15.15 -12.73 -2.92
CA GLY A 157 16.11 -13.34 -1.99
C GLY A 157 17.08 -14.30 -2.61
#